data_f8cac745c589b67791a84d52d899f32e
#
_entry.id   f8cac745c589b67791a84d52d899f32e
#
_cell.length_a   1.000
_cell.length_b   1.000
_cell.length_c   1.000
_cell.angle_alpha   90.00
_cell.angle_beta   90.00
_cell.angle_gamma   90.00
#
_symmetry.space_group_name_H-M   'P 1'
#
loop_
_entity.id
_entity.type
_entity.pdbx_description
1 polymer ?
#
loop_
_entity_poly.entity_id
_entity_poly.type
_entity_poly.pdbx_seq_one_letter_code
_entity_poly.pdbx_strand_id
1 'polypeptide(L)'
;MKMNKIESTIKNYIVRHNMWKHDGFYIVALSGGADSVALLLILKSIGMPVEAAHCNFHLRGEESDRDEQFCVDLCEREGIALHRIHFDTFTYAEKHKVSIEMAARDLRYRYFAQLAKDINADGICVAHHRDDNVETLLLNLLRGSGVDGLAAIAPQNGNILRPLLCISRQDVLDYLAEKKQDYVTDSTNLEDDALRNKLRHHVIPLLETLNPAARDNIAQSAKYLRQAKLMLDNMEKDMKPSDADDADSVIYIDKAPIMMAASQEFMLHKCIGNYGFHGDTIDNIMDALRNPDGGTGKVWKSNDYMLAIDREQLLITPLKALDNLQKEREF
;
A
#
# COMPACT_ATOMS: atom_id res chain seq x y z
N MET A 1 -32.18 -7.58 12.07
CA MET A 1 -32.15 -6.12 11.80
C MET A 1 -31.99 -5.90 10.29
N LYS A 2 -32.67 -4.94 9.69
CA LYS A 2 -32.53 -4.69 8.25
C LYS A 2 -31.23 -3.95 8.03
N MET A 3 -30.34 -4.50 7.20
CA MET A 3 -29.03 -3.92 6.87
C MET A 3 -29.24 -2.56 6.19
N ASN A 4 -28.49 -1.52 6.59
CA ASN A 4 -28.61 -0.22 5.92
C ASN A 4 -27.88 -0.20 4.57
N LYS A 5 -28.04 0.89 3.79
CA LYS A 5 -27.48 1.02 2.44
C LYS A 5 -25.95 0.93 2.44
N ILE A 6 -25.28 1.54 3.42
CA ILE A 6 -23.82 1.57 3.54
C ILE A 6 -23.28 0.16 3.85
N GLU A 7 -23.88 -0.52 4.83
CA GLU A 7 -23.53 -1.91 5.18
C GLU A 7 -23.68 -2.85 3.97
N SER A 8 -24.77 -2.70 3.21
CA SER A 8 -25.01 -3.49 1.99
C SER A 8 -23.97 -3.20 0.90
N THR A 9 -23.60 -1.93 0.71
CA THR A 9 -22.58 -1.52 -0.27
C THR A 9 -21.22 -2.14 0.08
N ILE A 10 -20.80 -2.06 1.36
CA ILE A 10 -19.53 -2.61 1.83
C ILE A 10 -19.55 -4.15 1.75
N LYS A 11 -20.62 -4.80 2.14
CA LYS A 11 -20.75 -6.27 2.03
C LYS A 11 -20.58 -6.73 0.57
N ASN A 12 -21.25 -6.07 -0.38
CA ASN A 12 -21.12 -6.38 -1.80
C ASN A 12 -19.70 -6.13 -2.31
N TYR A 13 -19.02 -5.09 -1.80
CA TYR A 13 -17.64 -4.79 -2.13
C TYR A 13 -16.68 -5.87 -1.61
N ILE A 14 -16.83 -6.29 -0.36
CA ILE A 14 -16.08 -7.39 0.27
C ILE A 14 -16.22 -8.69 -0.55
N VAL A 15 -17.44 -9.05 -0.92
CA VAL A 15 -17.71 -10.25 -1.73
C VAL A 15 -17.08 -10.15 -3.11
N ARG A 16 -17.23 -9.01 -3.79
CA ARG A 16 -16.66 -8.78 -5.13
C ARG A 16 -15.15 -8.91 -5.17
N HIS A 17 -14.47 -8.54 -4.09
CA HIS A 17 -13.01 -8.56 -3.99
C HIS A 17 -12.47 -9.77 -3.21
N ASN A 18 -13.33 -10.77 -2.91
CA ASN A 18 -12.95 -12.00 -2.19
C ASN A 18 -12.24 -11.72 -0.85
N MET A 19 -12.66 -10.65 -0.12
CA MET A 19 -12.03 -10.26 1.14
C MET A 19 -12.52 -11.07 2.34
N TRP A 20 -13.55 -11.88 2.20
CA TRP A 20 -14.15 -12.67 3.27
C TRP A 20 -14.24 -14.13 2.86
N LYS A 21 -13.49 -14.99 3.54
CA LYS A 21 -13.60 -16.46 3.44
C LYS A 21 -14.73 -16.95 4.35
N HIS A 22 -15.36 -18.05 3.99
CA HIS A 22 -16.56 -18.57 4.67
C HIS A 22 -16.39 -18.72 6.20
N ASP A 23 -15.25 -19.28 6.65
CA ASP A 23 -14.90 -19.46 8.06
C ASP A 23 -13.76 -18.54 8.49
N GLY A 24 -13.56 -17.44 7.76
CA GLY A 24 -12.43 -16.53 7.96
C GLY A 24 -12.63 -15.63 9.17
N PHE A 25 -11.53 -15.40 9.88
CA PHE A 25 -11.42 -14.55 11.06
C PHE A 25 -10.47 -13.39 10.79
N TYR A 26 -10.80 -12.17 11.25
CA TYR A 26 -10.11 -10.96 10.83
C TYR A 26 -9.79 -10.03 11.98
N ILE A 27 -8.70 -9.28 11.85
CA ILE A 27 -8.31 -8.20 12.77
C ILE A 27 -8.73 -6.87 12.16
N VAL A 28 -9.36 -6.00 12.95
CA VAL A 28 -9.63 -4.61 12.60
C VAL A 28 -8.62 -3.70 13.28
N ALA A 29 -7.84 -2.95 12.51
CA ALA A 29 -6.96 -1.92 13.03
C ALA A 29 -7.80 -0.75 13.57
N LEU A 30 -7.90 -0.64 14.89
CA LEU A 30 -8.74 0.32 15.60
C LEU A 30 -7.90 1.44 16.20
N SER A 31 -7.99 2.66 15.66
CA SER A 31 -7.31 3.84 16.21
C SER A 31 -8.19 4.69 17.13
N GLY A 32 -9.50 4.42 17.19
CA GLY A 32 -10.49 5.26 17.85
C GLY A 32 -11.09 6.36 16.96
N GLY A 33 -10.42 6.70 15.86
CA GLY A 33 -10.93 7.68 14.89
C GLY A 33 -12.14 7.17 14.08
N ALA A 34 -12.91 8.11 13.51
CA ALA A 34 -14.18 7.85 12.84
C ALA A 34 -14.13 6.67 11.85
N ASP A 35 -13.09 6.63 10.99
CA ASP A 35 -12.99 5.59 9.94
C ASP A 35 -12.81 4.20 10.53
N SER A 36 -11.95 4.06 11.53
CA SER A 36 -11.66 2.78 12.18
C SER A 36 -12.83 2.29 13.03
N VAL A 37 -13.53 3.20 13.70
CA VAL A 37 -14.76 2.90 14.47
C VAL A 37 -15.88 2.45 13.53
N ALA A 38 -16.11 3.19 12.44
CA ALA A 38 -17.12 2.79 11.45
C ALA A 38 -16.80 1.43 10.83
N LEU A 39 -15.53 1.18 10.47
CA LEU A 39 -15.10 -0.11 9.92
C LEU A 39 -15.45 -1.25 10.89
N LEU A 40 -15.07 -1.12 12.16
CA LEU A 40 -15.33 -2.15 13.19
C LEU A 40 -16.81 -2.46 13.31
N LEU A 41 -17.64 -1.43 13.45
CA LEU A 41 -19.09 -1.58 13.62
C LEU A 41 -19.77 -2.14 12.38
N ILE A 42 -19.35 -1.71 11.19
CA ILE A 42 -19.91 -2.22 9.93
C ILE A 42 -19.59 -3.71 9.75
N LEU A 43 -18.32 -4.11 9.96
CA LEU A 43 -17.90 -5.50 9.80
C LEU A 43 -18.64 -6.40 10.80
N LYS A 44 -18.78 -5.98 12.05
CA LYS A 44 -19.61 -6.66 13.05
C LYS A 44 -21.08 -6.77 12.60
N SER A 45 -21.68 -5.66 12.13
CA SER A 45 -23.09 -5.60 11.71
C SER A 45 -23.40 -6.54 10.55
N ILE A 46 -22.48 -6.70 9.59
CA ILE A 46 -22.64 -7.63 8.46
C ILE A 46 -22.33 -9.08 8.82
N GLY A 47 -21.92 -9.35 10.07
CA GLY A 47 -21.64 -10.69 10.60
C GLY A 47 -20.27 -11.25 10.27
N MET A 48 -19.30 -10.39 9.90
CA MET A 48 -17.91 -10.81 9.68
C MET A 48 -17.22 -11.06 11.03
N PRO A 49 -16.61 -12.23 11.28
CA PRO A 49 -15.91 -12.51 12.53
C PRO A 49 -14.67 -11.63 12.67
N VAL A 50 -14.66 -10.74 13.66
CA VAL A 50 -13.59 -9.76 13.85
C VAL A 50 -13.19 -9.61 15.30
N GLU A 51 -11.90 -9.36 15.54
CA GLU A 51 -11.35 -8.78 16.75
C GLU A 51 -10.65 -7.46 16.43
N ALA A 52 -10.53 -6.58 17.42
CA ALA A 52 -9.88 -5.29 17.25
C ALA A 52 -8.41 -5.34 17.69
N ALA A 53 -7.56 -4.52 17.04
CA ALA A 53 -6.18 -4.30 17.47
C ALA A 53 -5.87 -2.81 17.53
N HIS A 54 -5.41 -2.35 18.70
CA HIS A 54 -5.03 -0.96 18.96
C HIS A 54 -3.53 -0.86 19.23
N CYS A 55 -2.89 0.17 18.65
CA CYS A 55 -1.48 0.49 18.84
C CYS A 55 -1.36 1.85 19.51
N ASN A 56 -0.86 1.90 20.73
CA ASN A 56 -0.50 3.15 21.42
C ASN A 56 0.98 3.46 21.16
N PHE A 57 1.24 4.55 20.45
CA PHE A 57 2.58 4.98 20.07
C PHE A 57 3.20 5.98 21.04
N HIS A 58 2.45 6.41 22.06
CA HIS A 58 2.84 7.42 23.07
C HIS A 58 3.35 8.75 22.48
N LEU A 59 2.85 9.13 21.29
CA LEU A 59 3.30 10.34 20.59
C LEU A 59 2.60 11.63 21.08
N ARG A 60 1.45 11.51 21.76
CA ARG A 60 0.58 12.62 22.16
C ARG A 60 0.27 12.63 23.68
N GLY A 61 1.09 11.95 24.47
CA GLY A 61 0.90 11.87 25.93
C GLY A 61 -0.51 11.43 26.32
N GLU A 62 -1.20 12.20 27.17
CA GLU A 62 -2.53 11.90 27.70
C GLU A 62 -3.60 11.69 26.61
N GLU A 63 -3.48 12.32 25.44
CA GLU A 63 -4.39 12.08 24.34
C GLU A 63 -4.29 10.64 23.84
N SER A 64 -3.08 10.07 23.76
CA SER A 64 -2.88 8.68 23.32
C SER A 64 -3.54 7.69 24.29
N ASP A 65 -3.47 7.96 25.59
CA ASP A 65 -4.07 7.11 26.62
C ASP A 65 -5.61 7.24 26.64
N ARG A 66 -6.14 8.46 26.44
CA ARG A 66 -7.57 8.70 26.25
C ARG A 66 -8.12 7.94 25.02
N ASP A 67 -7.40 7.97 23.92
CA ASP A 67 -7.79 7.31 22.67
C ASP A 67 -7.79 5.78 22.83
N GLU A 68 -6.81 5.24 23.56
CA GLU A 68 -6.79 3.83 23.94
C GLU A 68 -7.97 3.46 24.83
N GLN A 69 -8.27 4.27 25.87
CA GLN A 69 -9.39 4.00 26.76
C GLN A 69 -10.73 4.02 26.00
N PHE A 70 -10.90 4.95 25.04
CA PHE A 70 -12.06 4.95 24.16
C PHE A 70 -12.19 3.64 23.38
N CYS A 71 -11.09 3.10 22.85
CA CYS A 71 -11.09 1.82 22.14
C CYS A 71 -11.48 0.65 23.06
N VAL A 72 -10.99 0.66 24.32
CA VAL A 72 -11.38 -0.34 25.33
C VAL A 72 -12.88 -0.29 25.58
N ASP A 73 -13.41 0.89 25.94
CA ASP A 73 -14.82 1.08 26.28
C ASP A 73 -15.74 0.71 25.10
N LEU A 74 -15.33 1.05 23.87
CA LEU A 74 -16.05 0.66 22.65
C LEU A 74 -16.09 -0.85 22.49
N CYS A 75 -14.96 -1.52 22.58
CA CYS A 75 -14.87 -2.96 22.38
C CYS A 75 -15.61 -3.75 23.47
N GLU A 76 -15.52 -3.32 24.74
CA GLU A 76 -16.28 -3.92 25.85
C GLU A 76 -17.79 -3.79 25.61
N ARG A 77 -18.28 -2.61 25.26
CA ARG A 77 -19.69 -2.36 24.97
C ARG A 77 -20.18 -3.21 23.78
N GLU A 78 -19.36 -3.36 22.77
CA GLU A 78 -19.69 -4.13 21.58
C GLU A 78 -19.42 -5.63 21.70
N GLY A 79 -18.81 -6.11 22.82
CA GLY A 79 -18.47 -7.52 23.01
C GLY A 79 -17.44 -8.03 21.99
N ILE A 80 -16.48 -7.19 21.63
CA ILE A 80 -15.39 -7.48 20.68
C ILE A 80 -14.08 -7.61 21.47
N ALA A 81 -13.30 -8.66 21.23
CA ALA A 81 -11.98 -8.78 21.81
C ALA A 81 -11.04 -7.69 21.30
N LEU A 82 -10.25 -7.08 22.19
CA LEU A 82 -9.30 -6.02 21.87
C LEU A 82 -7.87 -6.44 22.26
N HIS A 83 -7.00 -6.50 21.26
CA HIS A 83 -5.55 -6.64 21.43
C HIS A 83 -4.89 -5.27 21.48
N ARG A 84 -4.03 -5.04 22.49
CA ARG A 84 -3.36 -3.75 22.67
C ARG A 84 -1.86 -3.93 22.73
N ILE A 85 -1.13 -2.94 22.21
CA ILE A 85 0.31 -2.87 22.28
C ILE A 85 0.76 -1.42 22.47
N HIS A 86 1.82 -1.23 23.25
CA HIS A 86 2.48 0.05 23.47
C HIS A 86 3.86 0.03 22.81
N PHE A 87 4.23 1.13 22.14
CA PHE A 87 5.51 1.26 21.45
C PHE A 87 6.32 2.44 21.98
N ASP A 88 7.61 2.24 22.16
CA ASP A 88 8.58 3.32 22.24
C ASP A 88 8.99 3.75 20.83
N THR A 89 8.16 4.61 20.25
CA THR A 89 8.30 5.03 18.85
C THR A 89 9.52 5.91 18.64
N PHE A 90 9.89 6.73 19.64
CA PHE A 90 11.05 7.62 19.55
C PHE A 90 12.36 6.83 19.50
N THR A 91 12.56 5.90 20.42
CA THR A 91 13.74 5.02 20.43
C THR A 91 13.85 4.20 19.14
N TYR A 92 12.72 3.72 18.63
CA TYR A 92 12.71 2.99 17.35
C TYR A 92 13.13 3.88 16.19
N ALA A 93 12.58 5.10 16.08
CA ALA A 93 12.90 6.05 15.01
C ALA A 93 14.38 6.43 14.99
N GLU A 94 14.96 6.73 16.17
CA GLU A 94 16.37 7.07 16.35
C GLU A 94 17.28 5.90 15.93
N LYS A 95 17.00 4.70 16.42
CA LYS A 95 17.79 3.49 16.13
C LYS A 95 17.81 3.16 14.64
N HIS A 96 16.68 3.32 13.94
CA HIS A 96 16.54 2.98 12.53
C HIS A 96 16.75 4.16 11.58
N LYS A 97 17.00 5.38 12.13
CA LYS A 97 17.23 6.62 11.37
C LYS A 97 16.09 6.93 10.38
N VAL A 98 14.84 6.75 10.84
CA VAL A 98 13.63 7.02 10.08
C VAL A 98 12.79 8.11 10.75
N SER A 99 11.84 8.71 10.01
CA SER A 99 10.89 9.65 10.62
C SER A 99 9.97 8.95 11.63
N ILE A 100 9.43 9.72 12.58
CA ILE A 100 8.46 9.21 13.57
C ILE A 100 7.25 8.56 12.89
N GLU A 101 6.75 9.16 11.80
CA GLU A 101 5.64 8.60 11.02
C GLU A 101 6.01 7.24 10.41
N MET A 102 7.20 7.13 9.81
CA MET A 102 7.69 5.86 9.26
C MET A 102 7.89 4.82 10.36
N ALA A 103 8.44 5.22 11.52
CA ALA A 103 8.61 4.33 12.67
C ALA A 103 7.26 3.78 13.17
N ALA A 104 6.27 4.66 13.39
CA ALA A 104 4.94 4.27 13.82
C ALA A 104 4.26 3.35 12.79
N ARG A 105 4.44 3.62 11.49
CA ARG A 105 3.93 2.78 10.41
C ARG A 105 4.56 1.39 10.43
N ASP A 106 5.89 1.30 10.52
CA ASP A 106 6.63 0.03 10.51
C ASP A 106 6.26 -0.82 11.73
N LEU A 107 6.28 -0.23 12.93
CA LEU A 107 5.88 -0.90 14.17
C LEU A 107 4.45 -1.44 14.10
N ARG A 108 3.52 -0.66 13.57
CA ARG A 108 2.11 -1.05 13.38
C ARG A 108 1.97 -2.29 12.51
N TYR A 109 2.57 -2.28 11.31
CA TYR A 109 2.41 -3.40 10.38
C TYR A 109 3.15 -4.66 10.83
N ARG A 110 4.29 -4.51 11.50
CA ARG A 110 4.99 -5.65 12.14
C ARG A 110 4.11 -6.30 13.22
N TYR A 111 3.53 -5.47 14.09
CA TYR A 111 2.62 -5.98 15.12
C TYR A 111 1.42 -6.69 14.53
N PHE A 112 0.74 -6.08 13.56
CA PHE A 112 -0.43 -6.70 12.94
C PHE A 112 -0.08 -8.01 12.24
N ALA A 113 1.06 -8.09 11.57
CA ALA A 113 1.52 -9.33 10.93
C ALA A 113 1.82 -10.42 11.95
N GLN A 114 2.42 -10.07 13.10
CA GLN A 114 2.68 -11.01 14.19
C GLN A 114 1.37 -11.45 14.85
N LEU A 115 0.52 -10.51 15.25
CA LEU A 115 -0.79 -10.81 15.85
C LEU A 115 -1.64 -11.71 14.96
N ALA A 116 -1.66 -11.44 13.65
CA ALA A 116 -2.42 -12.27 12.71
C ALA A 116 -1.95 -13.72 12.68
N LYS A 117 -0.64 -13.98 12.86
CA LYS A 117 -0.09 -15.33 12.99
C LYS A 117 -0.47 -15.98 14.32
N ASP A 118 -0.34 -15.21 15.42
CA ASP A 118 -0.55 -15.72 16.78
C ASP A 118 -1.99 -16.18 17.01
N ILE A 119 -2.97 -15.48 16.42
CA ILE A 119 -4.40 -15.80 16.57
C ILE A 119 -5.01 -16.46 15.31
N ASN A 120 -4.18 -16.83 14.32
CA ASN A 120 -4.59 -17.42 13.04
C ASN A 120 -5.64 -16.57 12.28
N ALA A 121 -5.46 -15.24 12.23
CA ALA A 121 -6.35 -14.37 11.49
C ALA A 121 -6.05 -14.43 9.97
N ASP A 122 -7.10 -14.50 9.15
CA ASP A 122 -7.01 -14.57 7.69
C ASP A 122 -6.64 -13.24 7.03
N GLY A 123 -6.82 -12.13 7.75
CA GLY A 123 -6.49 -10.81 7.24
C GLY A 123 -6.67 -9.69 8.26
N ILE A 124 -6.16 -8.53 7.88
CA ILE A 124 -6.15 -7.31 8.68
C ILE A 124 -6.93 -6.25 7.92
N CYS A 125 -8.06 -5.81 8.48
CA CYS A 125 -8.91 -4.78 7.92
C CYS A 125 -8.44 -3.40 8.37
N VAL A 126 -8.12 -2.52 7.41
CA VAL A 126 -7.73 -1.13 7.66
C VAL A 126 -8.72 -0.16 7.02
N ALA A 127 -8.96 0.97 7.66
CA ALA A 127 -10.08 1.85 7.39
C ALA A 127 -9.81 2.91 6.29
N HIS A 128 -9.00 2.60 5.27
CA HIS A 128 -8.86 3.47 4.12
C HIS A 128 -10.17 3.54 3.33
N HIS A 129 -10.62 4.75 3.02
CA HIS A 129 -11.84 5.03 2.28
C HIS A 129 -11.54 5.61 0.87
N ARG A 130 -12.60 5.91 0.09
CA ARG A 130 -12.48 6.42 -1.28
C ARG A 130 -11.66 7.70 -1.38
N ASP A 131 -11.81 8.61 -0.42
CA ASP A 131 -11.12 9.90 -0.46
C ASP A 131 -9.61 9.73 -0.23
N ASP A 132 -9.16 8.78 0.62
CA ASP A 132 -7.74 8.41 0.73
C ASP A 132 -7.15 7.94 -0.59
N ASN A 133 -7.96 7.25 -1.39
CA ASN A 133 -7.55 6.78 -2.71
C ASN A 133 -7.34 7.94 -3.69
N VAL A 134 -8.22 8.96 -3.64
CA VAL A 134 -8.09 10.22 -4.41
C VAL A 134 -6.81 10.95 -4.00
N GLU A 135 -6.59 11.14 -2.71
CA GLU A 135 -5.38 11.78 -2.17
C GLU A 135 -4.12 11.04 -2.63
N THR A 136 -4.13 9.71 -2.56
CA THR A 136 -2.98 8.89 -2.95
C THR A 136 -2.69 8.97 -4.45
N LEU A 137 -3.72 8.98 -5.30
CA LEU A 137 -3.54 9.18 -6.74
C LEU A 137 -2.90 10.53 -7.02
N LEU A 138 -3.42 11.62 -6.43
CA LEU A 138 -2.90 12.97 -6.64
C LEU A 138 -1.46 13.10 -6.11
N LEU A 139 -1.15 12.55 -4.94
CA LEU A 139 0.22 12.50 -4.40
C LEU A 139 1.18 11.81 -5.37
N ASN A 140 0.78 10.67 -5.90
CA ASN A 140 1.61 9.89 -6.82
C ASN A 140 1.74 10.59 -8.18
N LEU A 141 0.70 11.26 -8.66
CA LEU A 141 0.74 12.08 -9.86
C LEU A 141 1.76 13.22 -9.72
N LEU A 142 1.75 13.94 -8.60
CA LEU A 142 2.70 15.02 -8.31
C LEU A 142 4.16 14.53 -8.17
N ARG A 143 4.35 13.24 -7.87
CA ARG A 143 5.68 12.59 -7.82
C ARG A 143 6.12 12.04 -9.17
N GLY A 144 5.34 12.20 -10.22
CA GLY A 144 5.65 11.65 -11.55
C GLY A 144 5.52 10.14 -11.65
N SER A 145 4.67 9.52 -10.80
CA SER A 145 4.48 8.06 -10.83
C SER A 145 3.79 7.61 -12.11
N GLY A 146 4.25 6.48 -12.66
CA GLY A 146 3.58 5.78 -13.77
C GLY A 146 2.32 5.01 -13.32
N VAL A 147 1.85 4.09 -14.15
CA VAL A 147 0.61 3.31 -13.93
C VAL A 147 0.58 2.64 -12.55
N ASP A 148 1.72 2.13 -12.07
CA ASP A 148 1.81 1.46 -10.78
C ASP A 148 1.41 2.37 -9.60
N GLY A 149 1.92 3.59 -9.58
CA GLY A 149 1.57 4.56 -8.54
C GLY A 149 0.18 5.16 -8.73
N LEU A 150 -0.23 5.42 -9.98
CA LEU A 150 -1.54 5.99 -10.30
C LEU A 150 -2.70 5.01 -10.09
N ALA A 151 -2.43 3.70 -10.01
CA ALA A 151 -3.41 2.70 -9.55
C ALA A 151 -3.81 2.90 -8.08
N ALA A 152 -3.11 3.78 -7.36
CA ALA A 152 -3.33 4.23 -5.99
C ALA A 152 -3.54 3.06 -4.99
N ILE A 153 -4.52 3.15 -4.06
CA ILE A 153 -4.70 2.16 -3.00
C ILE A 153 -5.48 0.95 -3.53
N ALA A 154 -4.88 -0.25 -3.45
CA ALA A 154 -5.54 -1.49 -3.82
C ALA A 154 -6.55 -1.95 -2.75
N PRO A 155 -7.68 -2.59 -3.14
CA PRO A 155 -8.63 -3.19 -2.21
C PRO A 155 -8.01 -4.18 -1.24
N GLN A 156 -7.03 -4.93 -1.73
CA GLN A 156 -6.26 -5.92 -0.98
C GLN A 156 -4.79 -5.85 -1.36
N ASN A 157 -3.91 -6.03 -0.38
CA ASN A 157 -2.47 -6.19 -0.58
C ASN A 157 -1.93 -7.21 0.43
N GLY A 158 -1.60 -8.41 -0.04
CA GLY A 158 -1.34 -9.55 0.82
C GLY A 158 -2.54 -9.82 1.74
N ASN A 159 -2.31 -9.82 3.04
CA ASN A 159 -3.34 -10.01 4.07
C ASN A 159 -4.00 -8.70 4.54
N ILE A 160 -3.63 -7.54 3.98
CA ILE A 160 -4.24 -6.25 4.32
C ILE A 160 -5.47 -6.00 3.44
N LEU A 161 -6.64 -5.84 4.06
CA LEU A 161 -7.93 -5.63 3.42
C LEU A 161 -8.44 -4.20 3.68
N ARG A 162 -9.14 -3.61 2.71
CA ARG A 162 -9.63 -2.23 2.78
C ARG A 162 -11.11 -2.16 2.39
N PRO A 163 -12.00 -2.60 3.29
CA PRO A 163 -13.43 -2.70 2.98
C PRO A 163 -14.11 -1.36 2.69
N LEU A 164 -13.60 -0.24 3.24
CA LEU A 164 -14.21 1.08 3.09
C LEU A 164 -13.82 1.82 1.80
N LEU A 165 -12.95 1.28 0.94
CA LEU A 165 -12.55 1.96 -0.31
C LEU A 165 -13.70 2.23 -1.29
N CYS A 166 -14.87 1.63 -1.09
CA CYS A 166 -16.05 1.83 -1.92
C CYS A 166 -16.94 2.98 -1.45
N ILE A 167 -16.69 3.58 -0.29
CA ILE A 167 -17.49 4.67 0.29
C ILE A 167 -16.63 5.91 0.54
N SER A 168 -17.26 7.06 0.65
CA SER A 168 -16.62 8.33 0.97
C SER A 168 -16.41 8.52 2.47
N ARG A 169 -15.58 9.50 2.83
CA ARG A 169 -15.46 10.00 4.21
C ARG A 169 -16.82 10.47 4.75
N GLN A 170 -17.64 11.14 3.93
CA GLN A 170 -18.96 11.60 4.34
C GLN A 170 -19.89 10.43 4.67
N ASP A 171 -19.88 9.36 3.86
CA ASP A 171 -20.65 8.15 4.14
C ASP A 171 -20.27 7.52 5.49
N VAL A 172 -18.97 7.57 5.87
CA VAL A 172 -18.49 7.12 7.18
C VAL A 172 -19.08 7.95 8.31
N LEU A 173 -19.04 9.27 8.18
CA LEU A 173 -19.60 10.20 9.19
C LEU A 173 -21.11 10.05 9.32
N ASP A 174 -21.82 9.93 8.20
CA ASP A 174 -23.27 9.73 8.17
C ASP A 174 -23.68 8.41 8.86
N TYR A 175 -22.89 7.34 8.64
CA TYR A 175 -23.10 6.06 9.30
C TYR A 175 -22.95 6.16 10.83
N LEU A 176 -21.91 6.82 11.30
CA LEU A 176 -21.68 7.01 12.74
C LEU A 176 -22.75 7.89 13.37
N ALA A 177 -23.20 8.95 12.68
CA ALA A 177 -24.28 9.81 13.11
C ALA A 177 -25.61 9.04 13.22
N GLU A 178 -25.95 8.19 12.23
CA GLU A 178 -27.14 7.32 12.26
C GLU A 178 -27.11 6.36 13.47
N LYS A 179 -25.91 5.80 13.75
CA LYS A 179 -25.71 4.89 14.90
C LYS A 179 -25.59 5.63 16.23
N LYS A 180 -25.52 6.96 16.25
CA LYS A 180 -25.21 7.80 17.42
C LYS A 180 -23.93 7.34 18.13
N GLN A 181 -22.92 7.01 17.34
CA GLN A 181 -21.65 6.51 17.80
C GLN A 181 -20.60 7.62 17.80
N ASP A 182 -20.04 7.89 18.97
CA ASP A 182 -18.92 8.80 19.14
C ASP A 182 -17.61 8.19 18.62
N TYR A 183 -16.65 9.06 18.34
CA TYR A 183 -15.29 8.71 17.93
C TYR A 183 -14.29 9.78 18.40
N VAL A 184 -13.02 9.42 18.41
CA VAL A 184 -11.94 10.35 18.78
C VAL A 184 -11.54 11.18 17.55
N THR A 185 -11.36 12.49 17.78
CA THR A 185 -10.82 13.40 16.79
C THR A 185 -9.34 13.64 17.07
N ASP A 186 -8.48 13.32 16.11
CA ASP A 186 -7.05 13.57 16.20
C ASP A 186 -6.76 15.04 15.91
N SER A 187 -6.10 15.74 16.83
CA SER A 187 -5.73 17.16 16.71
C SER A 187 -4.78 17.42 15.54
N THR A 188 -3.92 16.45 15.18
CA THR A 188 -2.95 16.58 14.07
C THR A 188 -3.59 16.53 12.68
N ASN A 189 -4.83 16.08 12.56
CA ASN A 189 -5.58 16.10 11.29
C ASN A 189 -5.88 17.53 10.79
N LEU A 190 -5.74 18.54 11.64
CA LEU A 190 -5.97 19.95 11.31
C LEU A 190 -4.71 20.67 10.84
N GLU A 191 -3.53 20.06 10.92
CA GLU A 191 -2.26 20.68 10.55
C GLU A 191 -2.00 20.52 9.05
N ASP A 192 -1.67 21.63 8.37
CA ASP A 192 -1.45 21.68 6.91
C ASP A 192 -0.01 21.30 6.48
N ASP A 193 0.84 20.87 7.41
CA ASP A 193 2.27 20.67 7.14
C ASP A 193 2.55 19.49 6.21
N ALA A 194 1.72 18.45 6.23
CA ALA A 194 1.87 17.33 5.33
C ALA A 194 1.25 17.62 3.95
N LEU A 195 1.95 17.28 2.86
CA LEU A 195 1.44 17.45 1.50
C LEU A 195 0.03 16.83 1.29
N ARG A 196 -0.27 15.75 2.02
CA ARG A 196 -1.58 15.09 1.99
C ARG A 196 -2.68 15.99 2.54
N ASN A 197 -2.42 16.71 3.63
CA ASN A 197 -3.38 17.66 4.22
C ASN A 197 -3.59 18.86 3.29
N LYS A 198 -2.55 19.37 2.62
CA LYS A 198 -2.69 20.42 1.60
C LYS A 198 -3.58 19.98 0.43
N LEU A 199 -3.44 18.74 -0.02
CA LEU A 199 -4.33 18.20 -1.05
C LEU A 199 -5.77 18.13 -0.56
N ARG A 200 -6.00 17.63 0.66
CA ARG A 200 -7.32 17.46 1.27
C ARG A 200 -8.03 18.78 1.49
N HIS A 201 -7.32 19.80 2.02
CA HIS A 201 -7.93 21.06 2.45
C HIS A 201 -7.97 22.13 1.36
N HIS A 202 -7.08 22.08 0.37
CA HIS A 202 -6.96 23.16 -0.63
C HIS A 202 -7.16 22.66 -2.07
N VAL A 203 -6.45 21.60 -2.48
CA VAL A 203 -6.44 21.22 -3.90
C VAL A 203 -7.74 20.51 -4.29
N ILE A 204 -8.16 19.51 -3.53
CA ILE A 204 -9.39 18.76 -3.84
C ILE A 204 -10.63 19.66 -3.80
N PRO A 205 -10.84 20.54 -2.79
CA PRO A 205 -11.94 21.50 -2.82
C PRO A 205 -11.88 22.45 -4.02
N LEU A 206 -10.68 22.88 -4.43
CA LEU A 206 -10.54 23.72 -5.65
C LEU A 206 -10.97 22.95 -6.90
N LEU A 207 -10.58 21.68 -7.05
CA LEU A 207 -11.02 20.83 -8.17
C LEU A 207 -12.54 20.65 -8.18
N GLU A 208 -13.18 20.54 -7.01
CA GLU A 208 -14.63 20.43 -6.87
C GLU A 208 -15.36 21.72 -7.26
N THR A 209 -14.73 22.90 -7.16
CA THR A 209 -15.30 24.14 -7.71
C THR A 209 -15.32 24.15 -9.24
N LEU A 210 -14.37 23.48 -9.88
CA LEU A 210 -14.31 23.34 -11.35
C LEU A 210 -15.26 22.25 -11.85
N ASN A 211 -15.35 21.16 -11.11
CA ASN A 211 -16.26 20.06 -11.39
C ASN A 211 -16.72 19.42 -10.06
N PRO A 212 -17.99 19.58 -9.67
CA PRO A 212 -18.51 19.01 -8.43
C PRO A 212 -18.33 17.48 -8.30
N ALA A 213 -18.19 16.76 -9.43
CA ALA A 213 -17.90 15.32 -9.46
C ALA A 213 -16.39 14.99 -9.50
N ALA A 214 -15.49 15.98 -9.30
CA ALA A 214 -14.04 15.79 -9.45
C ALA A 214 -13.51 14.63 -8.61
N ARG A 215 -13.91 14.56 -7.34
CA ARG A 215 -13.50 13.49 -6.41
C ARG A 215 -13.91 12.10 -6.92
N ASP A 216 -15.15 11.95 -7.36
CA ASP A 216 -15.67 10.69 -7.90
C ASP A 216 -14.99 10.30 -9.21
N ASN A 217 -14.76 11.27 -10.09
CA ASN A 217 -14.08 11.05 -11.35
C ASN A 217 -12.62 10.64 -11.16
N ILE A 218 -11.91 11.24 -10.21
CA ILE A 218 -10.53 10.86 -9.86
C ILE A 218 -10.50 9.44 -9.29
N ALA A 219 -11.43 9.11 -8.38
CA ALA A 219 -11.54 7.76 -7.83
C ALA A 219 -11.84 6.71 -8.92
N GLN A 220 -12.70 7.07 -9.90
CA GLN A 220 -13.00 6.20 -11.04
C GLN A 220 -11.77 6.03 -11.96
N SER A 221 -11.00 7.09 -12.18
CA SER A 221 -9.74 7.02 -12.94
C SER A 221 -8.73 6.09 -12.29
N ALA A 222 -8.57 6.15 -10.94
CA ALA A 222 -7.74 5.22 -10.19
C ALA A 222 -8.16 3.76 -10.39
N LYS A 223 -9.47 3.51 -10.46
CA LYS A 223 -10.02 2.18 -10.70
C LYS A 223 -9.67 1.66 -12.12
N TYR A 224 -9.77 2.51 -13.15
CA TYR A 224 -9.38 2.13 -14.51
C TYR A 224 -7.87 1.87 -14.63
N LEU A 225 -7.05 2.71 -14.02
CA LEU A 225 -5.60 2.53 -13.98
C LEU A 225 -5.21 1.24 -13.27
N ARG A 226 -5.93 0.88 -12.21
CA ARG A 226 -5.71 -0.41 -11.52
C ARG A 226 -6.06 -1.61 -12.40
N GLN A 227 -7.14 -1.53 -13.18
CA GLN A 227 -7.47 -2.60 -14.13
C GLN A 227 -6.39 -2.74 -15.20
N ALA A 228 -5.90 -1.62 -15.75
CA ALA A 228 -4.79 -1.63 -16.69
C ALA A 228 -3.51 -2.23 -16.04
N LYS A 229 -3.19 -1.81 -14.81
CA LYS A 229 -2.07 -2.40 -14.04
C LYS A 229 -2.19 -3.92 -13.91
N LEU A 230 -3.35 -4.44 -13.54
CA LEU A 230 -3.56 -5.90 -13.41
C LEU A 230 -3.33 -6.64 -14.74
N MET A 231 -3.71 -6.05 -15.88
CA MET A 231 -3.40 -6.63 -17.19
C MET A 231 -1.90 -6.65 -17.45
N LEU A 232 -1.21 -5.56 -17.15
CA LEU A 232 0.24 -5.45 -17.32
C LEU A 232 1.01 -6.40 -16.39
N ASP A 233 0.58 -6.51 -15.12
CA ASP A 233 1.19 -7.43 -14.14
C ASP A 233 1.01 -8.90 -14.54
N ASN A 234 -0.09 -9.26 -15.19
CA ASN A 234 -0.29 -10.61 -15.72
C ASN A 234 0.63 -10.88 -16.93
N MET A 235 0.79 -9.91 -17.83
CA MET A 235 1.73 -10.03 -18.95
C MET A 235 3.17 -10.19 -18.44
N GLU A 236 3.54 -9.47 -17.37
CA GLU A 236 4.87 -9.59 -16.75
C GLU A 236 5.13 -10.98 -16.16
N LYS A 237 4.13 -11.60 -15.52
CA LYS A 237 4.26 -12.95 -14.95
C LYS A 237 4.58 -14.01 -16.00
N ASP A 238 4.02 -13.86 -17.18
CA ASP A 238 4.26 -14.78 -18.29
C ASP A 238 5.69 -14.64 -18.86
N MET A 239 6.40 -13.58 -18.50
CA MET A 239 7.76 -13.25 -18.98
C MET A 239 8.87 -13.51 -17.95
N LYS A 240 8.54 -13.69 -16.67
CA LYS A 240 9.57 -13.97 -15.64
C LYS A 240 10.08 -15.38 -15.75
N PRO A 241 11.42 -15.58 -15.77
CA PRO A 241 12.00 -16.91 -15.61
C PRO A 241 11.55 -17.53 -14.29
N SER A 242 11.28 -18.82 -14.29
CA SER A 242 10.71 -19.56 -13.16
C SER A 242 11.63 -19.77 -11.95
N ASP A 243 12.88 -19.30 -11.96
CA ASP A 243 13.93 -19.76 -11.03
C ASP A 243 14.70 -18.61 -10.33
N ALA A 244 14.03 -17.54 -9.88
CA ALA A 244 14.68 -16.48 -9.08
C ALA A 244 14.42 -16.66 -7.57
N ASP A 245 14.56 -17.86 -7.04
CA ASP A 245 14.32 -18.16 -5.62
C ASP A 245 15.52 -17.92 -4.69
N ASP A 246 16.70 -17.55 -5.24
CA ASP A 246 17.88 -17.30 -4.41
C ASP A 246 18.28 -15.81 -4.51
N ALA A 247 18.29 -15.13 -3.36
CA ALA A 247 18.53 -13.68 -3.26
C ALA A 247 19.94 -13.24 -3.73
N ASP A 248 20.87 -14.18 -3.85
CA ASP A 248 22.26 -13.94 -4.29
C ASP A 248 22.51 -14.38 -5.74
N SER A 249 21.50 -14.89 -6.46
CA SER A 249 21.65 -15.41 -7.82
C SER A 249 21.61 -14.29 -8.87
N VAL A 250 22.28 -14.53 -10.01
CA VAL A 250 22.19 -13.68 -11.20
C VAL A 250 20.84 -13.91 -11.87
N ILE A 251 20.12 -12.82 -12.16
CA ILE A 251 18.82 -12.85 -12.84
C ILE A 251 19.06 -12.63 -14.32
N TYR A 252 18.50 -13.51 -15.14
CA TYR A 252 18.61 -13.45 -16.60
C TYR A 252 17.26 -13.03 -17.19
N ILE A 253 17.27 -12.01 -18.05
CA ILE A 253 16.08 -11.48 -18.72
C ILE A 253 16.35 -11.48 -20.22
N ASP A 254 15.54 -12.21 -20.99
CA ASP A 254 15.66 -12.24 -22.45
C ASP A 254 15.35 -10.88 -23.07
N LYS A 255 16.19 -10.43 -24.03
CA LYS A 255 16.00 -9.16 -24.74
C LYS A 255 14.85 -9.21 -25.75
N ALA A 256 14.62 -10.36 -26.35
CA ALA A 256 13.64 -10.50 -27.44
C ALA A 256 12.23 -10.06 -27.05
N PRO A 257 11.65 -10.47 -25.90
CA PRO A 257 10.34 -9.99 -25.46
C PRO A 257 10.28 -8.47 -25.28
N ILE A 258 11.38 -7.86 -24.76
CA ILE A 258 11.46 -6.42 -24.57
C ILE A 258 11.46 -5.71 -25.93
N MET A 259 12.29 -6.17 -26.86
CA MET A 259 12.45 -5.56 -28.18
C MET A 259 11.23 -5.74 -29.09
N MET A 260 10.41 -6.78 -28.85
CA MET A 260 9.16 -7.05 -29.57
C MET A 260 7.93 -6.39 -28.95
N ALA A 261 8.06 -5.79 -27.77
CA ALA A 261 6.96 -5.14 -27.07
C ALA A 261 6.47 -3.88 -27.81
N ALA A 262 5.17 -3.61 -27.72
CA ALA A 262 4.55 -2.39 -28.27
C ALA A 262 5.14 -1.10 -27.68
N SER A 263 5.57 -1.13 -26.40
CA SER A 263 6.38 -0.09 -25.76
C SER A 263 7.59 -0.77 -25.12
N GLN A 264 8.73 -0.64 -25.78
CA GLN A 264 10.00 -1.25 -25.36
C GLN A 264 10.48 -0.65 -24.03
N GLU A 265 10.40 0.69 -23.88
CA GLU A 265 10.80 1.40 -22.68
C GLU A 265 9.95 0.98 -21.46
N PHE A 266 8.63 0.88 -21.65
CA PHE A 266 7.74 0.42 -20.59
C PHE A 266 8.04 -1.02 -20.19
N MET A 267 8.26 -1.90 -21.15
CA MET A 267 8.58 -3.31 -20.89
C MET A 267 9.94 -3.44 -20.18
N LEU A 268 10.95 -2.71 -20.62
CA LEU A 268 12.25 -2.66 -19.95
C LEU A 268 12.09 -2.18 -18.49
N HIS A 269 11.37 -1.06 -18.28
CA HIS A 269 11.09 -0.55 -16.94
C HIS A 269 10.42 -1.60 -16.05
N LYS A 270 9.44 -2.34 -16.57
CA LYS A 270 8.77 -3.42 -15.82
C LYS A 270 9.74 -4.54 -15.44
N CYS A 271 10.65 -4.91 -16.33
CA CYS A 271 11.62 -5.98 -16.09
C CYS A 271 12.70 -5.61 -15.08
N ILE A 272 13.19 -4.35 -15.09
CA ILE A 272 14.37 -3.96 -14.31
C ILE A 272 14.12 -2.90 -13.22
N GLY A 273 12.94 -2.28 -13.19
CA GLY A 273 12.60 -1.21 -12.23
C GLY A 273 12.69 -1.67 -10.78
N ASN A 274 12.28 -2.90 -10.46
CA ASN A 274 12.37 -3.46 -9.10
C ASN A 274 13.82 -3.61 -8.59
N TYR A 275 14.81 -3.52 -9.49
CA TYR A 275 16.23 -3.58 -9.16
C TYR A 275 16.90 -2.19 -9.09
N GLY A 276 16.07 -1.12 -9.01
CA GLY A 276 16.52 0.24 -8.80
C GLY A 276 16.98 0.99 -10.06
N PHE A 277 16.63 0.50 -11.26
CA PHE A 277 16.90 1.19 -12.52
C PHE A 277 15.68 1.99 -12.96
N HIS A 278 15.78 3.33 -12.98
CA HIS A 278 14.66 4.24 -13.25
C HIS A 278 15.11 5.47 -14.09
N GLY A 279 14.13 6.21 -14.61
CA GLY A 279 14.34 7.48 -15.31
C GLY A 279 15.35 7.37 -16.45
N ASP A 280 16.30 8.33 -16.51
CA ASP A 280 17.31 8.42 -17.57
C ASP A 280 18.15 7.13 -17.75
N THR A 281 18.26 6.30 -16.69
CA THR A 281 18.96 5.03 -16.79
C THR A 281 18.23 4.05 -17.71
N ILE A 282 16.90 4.04 -17.68
CA ILE A 282 16.08 3.22 -18.59
C ILE A 282 16.32 3.66 -20.03
N ASP A 283 16.30 4.97 -20.29
CA ASP A 283 16.52 5.54 -21.62
C ASP A 283 17.91 5.18 -22.15
N ASN A 284 18.95 5.30 -21.33
CA ASN A 284 20.32 4.93 -21.67
C ASN A 284 20.49 3.44 -21.98
N ILE A 285 19.79 2.56 -21.24
CA ILE A 285 19.80 1.12 -21.50
C ILE A 285 19.04 0.82 -22.82
N MET A 286 17.89 1.46 -23.05
CA MET A 286 17.14 1.31 -24.30
C MET A 286 17.93 1.76 -25.51
N ASP A 287 18.61 2.89 -25.42
CA ASP A 287 19.48 3.37 -26.49
C ASP A 287 20.62 2.37 -26.79
N ALA A 288 21.17 1.76 -25.73
CA ALA A 288 22.19 0.72 -25.92
C ALA A 288 21.61 -0.53 -26.59
N LEU A 289 20.41 -0.98 -26.21
CA LEU A 289 19.74 -2.14 -26.80
C LEU A 289 19.37 -1.93 -28.28
N ARG A 290 19.07 -0.70 -28.68
CA ARG A 290 18.73 -0.31 -30.05
C ARG A 290 19.94 -0.17 -30.97
N ASN A 291 21.14 -0.13 -30.45
CA ASN A 291 22.35 -0.12 -31.26
C ASN A 291 22.51 -1.43 -32.05
N PRO A 292 23.18 -1.41 -33.21
CA PRO A 292 23.35 -2.62 -34.05
C PRO A 292 24.09 -3.78 -33.36
N ASP A 293 24.96 -3.48 -32.39
CA ASP A 293 25.66 -4.46 -31.53
C ASP A 293 24.84 -4.91 -30.32
N GLY A 294 23.61 -4.38 -30.18
CA GLY A 294 22.72 -4.67 -29.06
C GLY A 294 23.27 -4.25 -27.70
N GLY A 295 24.26 -3.36 -27.67
CA GLY A 295 24.88 -2.83 -26.44
C GLY A 295 25.69 -3.86 -25.63
N THR A 296 26.03 -4.99 -26.21
CA THR A 296 26.75 -6.07 -25.51
C THR A 296 28.02 -5.58 -24.82
N GLY A 297 28.19 -5.96 -23.53
CA GLY A 297 29.30 -5.56 -22.68
C GLY A 297 29.12 -4.24 -21.94
N LYS A 298 28.03 -3.47 -22.20
CA LYS A 298 27.71 -2.27 -21.42
C LYS A 298 27.14 -2.66 -20.07
N VAL A 299 27.43 -1.82 -19.05
CA VAL A 299 27.08 -2.07 -17.65
C VAL A 299 26.53 -0.80 -17.01
N TRP A 300 25.50 -0.95 -16.17
CA TRP A 300 24.92 0.09 -15.31
C TRP A 300 24.87 -0.40 -13.86
N LYS A 301 24.86 0.51 -12.92
CA LYS A 301 24.73 0.20 -11.49
C LYS A 301 23.58 0.98 -10.88
N SER A 302 22.80 0.31 -10.05
CA SER A 302 21.89 0.90 -9.07
C SER A 302 22.52 0.86 -7.68
N ASN A 303 21.77 1.19 -6.63
CA ASN A 303 22.27 1.12 -5.26
C ASN A 303 22.66 -0.30 -4.83
N ASP A 304 21.91 -1.31 -5.29
CA ASP A 304 22.04 -2.69 -4.81
C ASP A 304 22.39 -3.69 -5.91
N TYR A 305 22.28 -3.30 -7.19
CA TYR A 305 22.42 -4.20 -8.33
C TYR A 305 23.31 -3.64 -9.42
N MET A 306 23.89 -4.53 -10.19
CA MET A 306 24.58 -4.26 -11.45
C MET A 306 23.80 -4.93 -12.59
N LEU A 307 23.52 -4.18 -13.65
CA LEU A 307 22.95 -4.70 -14.90
C LEU A 307 24.03 -4.72 -15.97
N ALA A 308 24.20 -5.85 -16.64
CA ALA A 308 25.06 -6.01 -17.81
C ALA A 308 24.23 -6.48 -19.01
N ILE A 309 24.56 -6.02 -20.21
CA ILE A 309 23.97 -6.52 -21.46
C ILE A 309 24.88 -7.59 -22.03
N ASP A 310 24.36 -8.80 -22.19
CA ASP A 310 24.98 -9.88 -22.97
C ASP A 310 24.31 -10.00 -24.36
N ARG A 311 24.72 -10.97 -25.16
CA ARG A 311 24.26 -11.12 -26.54
C ARG A 311 22.74 -11.21 -26.69
N GLU A 312 22.07 -12.02 -25.86
CA GLU A 312 20.62 -12.28 -25.95
C GLU A 312 19.85 -11.88 -24.69
N GLN A 313 20.57 -11.59 -23.58
CA GLN A 313 19.98 -11.40 -22.25
C GLN A 313 20.50 -10.15 -21.57
N LEU A 314 19.74 -9.66 -20.62
CA LEU A 314 20.16 -8.74 -19.56
C LEU A 314 20.48 -9.57 -18.33
N LEU A 315 21.63 -9.29 -17.71
CA LEU A 315 22.10 -9.94 -16.50
C LEU A 315 22.01 -8.94 -15.35
N ILE A 316 21.25 -9.26 -14.31
CA ILE A 316 21.13 -8.45 -13.11
C ILE A 316 21.79 -9.20 -11.97
N THR A 317 22.84 -8.62 -11.40
CA THR A 317 23.65 -9.23 -10.35
C THR A 317 23.60 -8.36 -9.09
N PRO A 318 23.27 -8.91 -7.91
CA PRO A 318 23.39 -8.18 -6.64
C PRO A 318 24.84 -7.74 -6.40
N LEU A 319 25.06 -6.48 -6.01
CA LEU A 319 26.40 -5.96 -5.75
C LEU A 319 27.09 -6.72 -4.60
N LYS A 320 26.34 -7.18 -3.60
CA LYS A 320 26.86 -8.00 -2.50
C LYS A 320 27.47 -9.33 -2.98
N ALA A 321 26.87 -9.95 -4.00
CA ALA A 321 27.41 -11.18 -4.57
C ALA A 321 28.74 -10.95 -5.30
N LEU A 322 28.91 -9.79 -5.95
CA LEU A 322 30.17 -9.41 -6.61
C LEU A 322 31.29 -9.16 -5.61
N ASP A 323 31.00 -8.51 -4.48
CA ASP A 323 31.98 -8.25 -3.42
C ASP A 323 32.51 -9.56 -2.79
N ASN A 324 31.63 -10.57 -2.67
CA ASN A 324 32.02 -11.89 -2.14
C ASN A 324 32.93 -12.63 -3.13
N LEU A 325 32.65 -12.60 -4.43
CA LEU A 325 33.48 -13.21 -5.47
C LEU A 325 34.87 -12.53 -5.63
N GLN A 326 34.98 -11.24 -5.34
CA GLN A 326 36.27 -10.54 -5.33
C GLN A 326 37.09 -10.95 -4.10
N LYS A 327 36.48 -11.06 -2.93
CA LYS A 327 37.17 -11.52 -1.72
C LYS A 327 37.68 -12.97 -1.81
N GLU A 328 36.96 -13.86 -2.50
CA GLU A 328 37.40 -15.25 -2.72
C GLU A 328 38.54 -15.38 -3.72
N ARG A 329 38.80 -14.35 -4.54
CA ARG A 329 39.93 -14.33 -5.49
C ARG A 329 41.20 -13.72 -4.92
N GLU A 330 41.13 -13.07 -3.76
CA GLU A 330 42.26 -12.48 -3.05
C GLU A 330 42.88 -13.41 -1.98
N PHE A 331 42.31 -14.62 -1.80
CA PHE A 331 42.87 -15.72 -1.03
C PHE A 331 43.30 -16.86 -1.95
#